data_b18aa6e346a6be1f4e068823d98e0512
#
_entry.id   b18aa6e346a6be1f4e068823d98e0512
#
_cell.length_a   1.000
_cell.length_b   1.000
_cell.length_c   1.000
_cell.angle_alpha   90.00
_cell.angle_beta   90.00
_cell.angle_gamma   90.00
#
_symmetry.space_group_name_H-M   'P 1'
#
loop_
_entity.id
_entity.type
_entity.pdbx_description
1 polymer ?
#
loop_
_entity_poly.entity_id
_entity_poly.type
_entity_poly.pdbx_seq_one_letter_code
_entity_poly.pdbx_strand_id
1 'polypeptide(L)'
;MSASYKELRSSARALALTLLFDTPAERDLISDVLLLGLELEKIRDIASEPMIAMIRLQWWRDLIETGALPEGAPPLASRLIQHSKLDKPSLITAIEATQASLQMPPAAVSWDALLLSISRSLGWAYDEALLTQLGYNMTVLYAGEGQAAFTLLDDADIKKASPESHGFFRLLHYLMTRQLTTSTDGDHWLVMRYLWRILR
;
A
#
# COMPACT_ATOMS: atom_id res chain seq x y z
N MET A 1 -12.22 11.49 -12.35
CA MET A 1 -11.39 11.15 -11.17
C MET A 1 -12.25 10.31 -10.24
N SER A 2 -11.87 9.06 -10.01
CA SER A 2 -12.69 8.09 -9.27
C SER A 2 -12.83 8.42 -7.77
N ALA A 3 -13.78 7.75 -7.10
CA ALA A 3 -13.98 7.88 -5.66
C ALA A 3 -12.76 7.35 -4.89
N SER A 4 -12.24 6.19 -5.28
CA SER A 4 -11.05 5.54 -4.68
C SER A 4 -9.83 6.45 -4.67
N TYR A 5 -9.50 7.03 -5.83
CA TYR A 5 -8.34 7.92 -5.92
C TYR A 5 -8.53 9.23 -5.14
N LYS A 6 -9.75 9.80 -5.11
CA LYS A 6 -10.03 11.00 -4.32
C LYS A 6 -9.87 10.72 -2.82
N GLU A 7 -10.36 9.58 -2.36
CA GLU A 7 -10.24 9.15 -0.97
C GLU A 7 -8.77 8.91 -0.59
N LEU A 8 -8.00 8.19 -1.43
CA LEU A 8 -6.57 8.00 -1.20
C LEU A 8 -5.82 9.34 -1.16
N ARG A 9 -6.13 10.26 -2.08
CA ARG A 9 -5.52 11.59 -2.11
C ARG A 9 -5.79 12.41 -0.85
N SER A 10 -6.97 12.26 -0.25
CA SER A 10 -7.30 12.95 1.00
C SER A 10 -6.66 12.29 2.23
N SER A 11 -6.49 10.98 2.21
CA SER A 11 -5.96 10.20 3.33
C SER A 11 -4.44 10.08 3.31
N ALA A 12 -3.85 9.90 2.13
CA ALA A 12 -2.41 9.70 1.95
C ALA A 12 -1.95 10.30 0.61
N ARG A 13 -1.78 11.62 0.58
CA ARG A 13 -1.45 12.37 -0.64
C ARG A 13 -0.19 11.86 -1.34
N ALA A 14 0.84 11.49 -0.57
CA ALA A 14 2.08 10.97 -1.13
C ALA A 14 1.85 9.66 -1.90
N LEU A 15 1.06 8.72 -1.35
CA LEU A 15 0.71 7.49 -2.04
C LEU A 15 -0.13 7.77 -3.30
N ALA A 16 -1.07 8.71 -3.25
CA ALA A 16 -1.85 9.08 -4.43
C ALA A 16 -1.00 9.64 -5.57
N LEU A 17 0.12 10.30 -5.28
CA LEU A 17 1.04 10.80 -6.30
C LEU A 17 1.73 9.67 -7.07
N THR A 18 1.91 8.49 -6.47
CA THR A 18 2.51 7.33 -7.16
C THR A 18 1.66 6.85 -8.34
N LEU A 19 0.37 7.16 -8.34
CA LEU A 19 -0.62 6.68 -9.30
C LEU A 19 -0.90 7.65 -10.46
N LEU A 20 -0.11 8.71 -10.60
CA LEU A 20 -0.38 9.76 -11.61
C LEU A 20 -0.28 9.24 -13.05
N PHE A 21 0.53 8.20 -13.27
CA PHE A 21 0.83 7.67 -14.60
C PHE A 21 0.07 6.39 -14.94
N ASP A 22 -0.68 5.84 -13.97
CA ASP A 22 -1.45 4.62 -14.17
C ASP A 22 -2.75 4.90 -14.93
N THR A 23 -3.24 3.89 -15.63
CA THR A 23 -4.56 3.97 -16.28
C THR A 23 -5.66 4.15 -15.22
N PRO A 24 -6.84 4.69 -15.56
CA PRO A 24 -7.91 4.87 -14.58
C PRO A 24 -8.31 3.58 -13.86
N ALA A 25 -8.36 2.44 -14.55
CA ALA A 25 -8.74 1.15 -13.97
C ALA A 25 -7.66 0.61 -13.01
N GLU A 26 -6.38 0.70 -13.38
CA GLU A 26 -5.26 0.33 -12.51
C GLU A 26 -5.22 1.23 -11.29
N ARG A 27 -5.35 2.54 -11.48
CA ARG A 27 -5.38 3.53 -10.41
C ARG A 27 -6.44 3.23 -9.37
N ASP A 28 -7.64 2.82 -9.79
CA ASP A 28 -8.73 2.51 -8.87
C ASP A 28 -8.42 1.26 -8.03
N LEU A 29 -7.94 0.19 -8.66
CA LEU A 29 -7.53 -1.03 -7.96
C LEU A 29 -6.40 -0.75 -6.97
N ILE A 30 -5.33 -0.08 -7.43
CA ILE A 30 -4.19 0.24 -6.56
C ILE A 30 -4.64 1.14 -5.39
N SER A 31 -5.47 2.15 -5.67
CA SER A 31 -6.00 3.04 -4.63
C SER A 31 -6.77 2.26 -3.56
N ASP A 32 -7.62 1.32 -3.95
CA ASP A 32 -8.41 0.55 -3.00
C ASP A 32 -7.55 -0.42 -2.17
N VAL A 33 -6.53 -1.04 -2.76
CA VAL A 33 -5.58 -1.87 -1.99
C VAL A 33 -4.74 -1.04 -1.02
N LEU A 34 -4.26 0.14 -1.44
CA LEU A 34 -3.52 1.05 -0.55
C LEU A 34 -4.41 1.60 0.58
N LEU A 35 -5.67 1.90 0.28
CA LEU A 35 -6.65 2.31 1.30
C LEU A 35 -6.93 1.20 2.31
N LEU A 36 -6.97 -0.07 1.87
CA LEU A 36 -7.04 -1.21 2.79
C LEU A 36 -5.82 -1.22 3.72
N GLY A 37 -4.61 -1.07 3.18
CA GLY A 37 -3.40 -1.00 4.00
C GLY A 37 -3.47 0.09 5.07
N LEU A 38 -3.93 1.29 4.72
CA LEU A 38 -4.13 2.39 5.66
C LEU A 38 -5.22 2.08 6.70
N GLU A 39 -6.25 1.34 6.33
CA GLU A 39 -7.28 0.89 7.27
C GLU A 39 -6.74 -0.16 8.25
N LEU A 40 -5.90 -1.09 7.79
CA LEU A 40 -5.22 -2.04 8.66
C LEU A 40 -4.30 -1.34 9.67
N GLU A 41 -3.57 -0.28 9.24
CA GLU A 41 -2.77 0.57 10.14
C GLU A 41 -3.63 1.24 11.20
N LYS A 42 -4.77 1.82 10.82
CA LYS A 42 -5.70 2.42 11.78
C LYS A 42 -6.23 1.39 12.78
N ILE A 43 -6.57 0.18 12.33
CA ILE A 43 -7.04 -0.89 13.21
C ILE A 43 -5.98 -1.22 14.25
N ARG A 44 -4.71 -1.30 13.84
CA ARG A 44 -3.57 -1.52 14.73
C ARG A 44 -3.43 -0.41 15.76
N ASP A 45 -3.48 0.86 15.32
CA ASP A 45 -3.21 2.03 16.18
C ASP A 45 -4.34 2.35 17.16
N ILE A 46 -5.61 2.16 16.74
CA ILE A 46 -6.79 2.50 17.55
C ILE A 46 -7.10 1.43 18.60
N ALA A 47 -6.64 0.23 18.42
CA ALA A 47 -6.97 -0.87 19.31
C ALA A 47 -6.21 -0.78 20.62
N SER A 48 -6.74 0.00 21.57
CA SER A 48 -6.37 -0.12 22.99
C SER A 48 -6.61 -1.54 23.53
N GLU A 49 -7.50 -2.30 22.87
CA GLU A 49 -7.81 -3.69 23.17
C GLU A 49 -7.49 -4.59 21.96
N PRO A 50 -6.47 -5.47 22.04
CA PRO A 50 -6.08 -6.36 20.93
C PRO A 50 -7.24 -7.20 20.38
N MET A 51 -8.19 -7.57 21.24
CA MET A 51 -9.37 -8.35 20.83
C MET A 51 -10.24 -7.61 19.83
N ILE A 52 -10.43 -6.31 19.98
CA ILE A 52 -11.24 -5.48 19.06
C ILE A 52 -10.53 -5.40 17.69
N ALA A 53 -9.19 -5.23 17.68
CA ALA A 53 -8.41 -5.27 16.45
C ALA A 53 -8.56 -6.62 15.75
N MET A 54 -8.43 -7.72 16.47
CA MET A 54 -8.59 -9.08 15.93
C MET A 54 -9.95 -9.28 15.27
N ILE A 55 -11.06 -8.84 15.92
CA ILE A 55 -12.41 -8.93 15.37
C ILE A 55 -12.53 -8.14 14.07
N ARG A 56 -11.99 -6.92 14.01
CA ARG A 56 -12.03 -6.07 12.80
C ARG A 56 -11.21 -6.67 11.67
N LEU A 57 -10.03 -7.21 11.95
CA LEU A 57 -9.19 -7.88 10.96
C LEU A 57 -9.86 -9.16 10.45
N GLN A 58 -10.47 -9.95 11.35
CA GLN A 58 -11.25 -11.13 10.96
C GLN A 58 -12.42 -10.74 10.04
N TRP A 59 -13.12 -9.65 10.32
CA TRP A 59 -14.19 -9.15 9.46
C TRP A 59 -13.69 -8.82 8.05
N TRP A 60 -12.54 -8.16 7.90
CA TRP A 60 -11.93 -7.89 6.59
C TRP A 60 -11.55 -9.17 5.85
N ARG A 61 -10.97 -10.13 6.58
CA ARG A 61 -10.61 -11.43 6.03
C ARG A 61 -11.84 -12.15 5.47
N ASP A 62 -12.88 -12.30 6.28
CA ASP A 62 -14.13 -13.00 5.90
C ASP A 62 -14.79 -12.32 4.70
N LEU A 63 -14.81 -10.99 4.66
CA LEU A 63 -15.32 -10.20 3.56
C LEU A 63 -14.59 -10.51 2.24
N ILE A 64 -13.26 -10.50 2.25
CA ILE A 64 -12.45 -10.76 1.04
C ILE A 64 -12.60 -12.21 0.60
N GLU A 65 -12.59 -13.15 1.54
CA GLU A 65 -12.70 -14.58 1.29
C GLU A 65 -14.06 -14.92 0.65
N THR A 66 -15.13 -14.50 1.28
CA THR A 66 -16.51 -14.84 0.86
C THR A 66 -17.02 -13.96 -0.26
N GLY A 67 -16.57 -12.70 -0.34
CA GLY A 67 -17.14 -11.68 -1.22
C GLY A 67 -18.54 -11.22 -0.79
N ALA A 68 -19.01 -11.60 0.40
CA ALA A 68 -20.32 -11.21 0.90
C ALA A 68 -20.25 -9.84 1.60
N LEU A 69 -21.04 -8.89 1.11
CA LEU A 69 -21.16 -7.56 1.69
C LEU A 69 -22.28 -7.53 2.72
N PRO A 70 -21.97 -7.36 4.01
CA PRO A 70 -23.01 -7.14 5.02
C PRO A 70 -23.64 -5.75 4.84
N GLU A 71 -24.87 -5.58 5.36
CA GLU A 71 -25.53 -4.29 5.39
C GLU A 71 -24.71 -3.30 6.22
N GLY A 72 -24.53 -2.08 5.69
CA GLY A 72 -23.71 -1.05 6.34
C GLY A 72 -22.20 -1.20 6.17
N ALA A 73 -21.74 -2.12 5.30
CA ALA A 73 -20.32 -2.25 4.99
C ALA A 73 -19.72 -0.92 4.47
N PRO A 74 -18.47 -0.57 4.86
CA PRO A 74 -17.83 0.65 4.39
C PRO A 74 -17.68 0.66 2.86
N PRO A 75 -17.71 1.84 2.21
CA PRO A 75 -17.60 1.94 0.75
C PRO A 75 -16.37 1.26 0.16
N LEU A 76 -15.24 1.27 0.87
CA LEU A 76 -14.02 0.58 0.47
C LEU A 76 -14.23 -0.93 0.28
N ALA A 77 -14.99 -1.57 1.19
CA ALA A 77 -15.30 -2.99 1.11
C ALA A 77 -16.05 -3.35 -0.18
N SER A 78 -17.06 -2.55 -0.52
CA SER A 78 -17.82 -2.72 -1.77
C SER A 78 -16.94 -2.59 -3.00
N ARG A 79 -16.05 -1.60 -3.05
CA ARG A 79 -15.15 -1.38 -4.18
C ARG A 79 -14.15 -2.52 -4.35
N LEU A 80 -13.50 -2.96 -3.25
CA LEU A 80 -12.54 -4.07 -3.28
C LEU A 80 -13.15 -5.34 -3.88
N ILE A 81 -14.38 -5.71 -3.45
CA ILE A 81 -15.04 -6.92 -3.95
C ILE A 81 -15.42 -6.80 -5.44
N GLN A 82 -15.68 -5.59 -5.92
CA GLN A 82 -16.06 -5.36 -7.33
C GLN A 82 -14.88 -5.53 -8.31
N HIS A 83 -13.63 -5.49 -7.85
CA HIS A 83 -12.48 -5.72 -8.70
C HIS A 83 -12.35 -7.19 -9.08
N SER A 84 -12.78 -7.56 -10.29
CA SER A 84 -12.77 -8.94 -10.77
C SER A 84 -11.38 -9.58 -10.87
N LYS A 85 -10.32 -8.75 -10.99
CA LYS A 85 -8.93 -9.19 -11.09
C LYS A 85 -8.18 -9.17 -9.75
N LEU A 86 -8.86 -8.82 -8.65
CA LEU A 86 -8.22 -8.69 -7.34
C LEU A 86 -7.58 -10.01 -6.88
N ASP A 87 -6.29 -9.96 -6.57
CA ASP A 87 -5.57 -11.10 -5.98
C ASP A 87 -5.91 -11.22 -4.48
N LYS A 88 -7.03 -11.88 -4.21
CA LYS A 88 -7.56 -12.11 -2.86
C LYS A 88 -6.59 -12.87 -1.94
N PRO A 89 -5.87 -13.92 -2.41
CA PRO A 89 -4.96 -14.67 -1.54
C PRO A 89 -3.89 -13.79 -0.88
N SER A 90 -3.25 -12.89 -1.63
CA SER A 90 -2.23 -11.99 -1.05
C SER A 90 -2.84 -10.98 -0.07
N LEU A 91 -4.08 -10.50 -0.31
CA LEU A 91 -4.77 -9.64 0.67
C LEU A 91 -5.09 -10.39 1.96
N ILE A 92 -5.54 -11.63 1.87
CA ILE A 92 -5.79 -12.49 3.04
C ILE A 92 -4.48 -12.69 3.81
N THR A 93 -3.38 -12.98 3.11
CA THR A 93 -2.05 -13.10 3.71
C THR A 93 -1.65 -11.82 4.46
N ALA A 94 -1.90 -10.63 3.88
CA ALA A 94 -1.61 -9.35 4.54
C ALA A 94 -2.40 -9.17 5.84
N ILE A 95 -3.68 -9.54 5.83
CA ILE A 95 -4.53 -9.44 7.02
C ILE A 95 -4.09 -10.44 8.09
N GLU A 96 -3.82 -11.69 7.73
CA GLU A 96 -3.35 -12.73 8.65
C GLU A 96 -2.00 -12.39 9.28
N ALA A 97 -1.06 -11.86 8.48
CA ALA A 97 0.22 -11.37 8.99
C ALA A 97 0.02 -10.22 9.98
N THR A 98 -0.89 -9.29 9.69
CA THR A 98 -1.25 -8.20 10.61
C THR A 98 -1.86 -8.74 11.89
N GLN A 99 -2.76 -9.74 11.83
CA GLN A 99 -3.33 -10.40 13.01
C GLN A 99 -2.25 -11.08 13.86
N ALA A 100 -1.32 -11.80 13.23
CA ALA A 100 -0.24 -12.45 13.92
C ALA A 100 0.69 -11.44 14.63
N SER A 101 0.96 -10.31 14.00
CA SER A 101 1.81 -9.25 14.55
C SER A 101 1.22 -8.59 15.80
N LEU A 102 -0.11 -8.53 15.95
CA LEU A 102 -0.75 -8.01 17.16
C LEU A 102 -0.42 -8.81 18.43
N GLN A 103 -0.04 -10.08 18.27
CA GLN A 103 0.33 -10.96 19.38
C GLN A 103 1.82 -10.88 19.74
N MET A 104 2.64 -10.34 18.84
CA MET A 104 4.10 -10.24 18.99
C MET A 104 4.57 -8.83 18.60
N PRO A 105 4.62 -7.88 19.53
CA PRO A 105 5.10 -6.52 19.25
C PRO A 105 6.55 -6.49 18.75
N PRO A 106 6.89 -5.55 17.85
CA PRO A 106 6.02 -4.48 17.35
C PRO A 106 5.00 -4.99 16.33
N ALA A 107 3.71 -4.61 16.53
CA ALA A 107 2.67 -4.92 15.56
C ALA A 107 2.91 -4.14 14.26
N ALA A 108 2.77 -4.81 13.11
CA ALA A 108 3.02 -4.22 11.81
C ALA A 108 2.03 -4.71 10.75
N VAL A 109 1.72 -3.86 9.77
CA VAL A 109 0.99 -4.26 8.57
C VAL A 109 1.96 -4.87 7.56
N SER A 110 1.57 -5.97 6.93
CA SER A 110 2.37 -6.61 5.87
C SER A 110 2.15 -5.88 4.53
N TRP A 111 2.87 -4.78 4.34
CA TRP A 111 2.81 -3.98 3.12
C TRP A 111 3.37 -4.72 1.90
N ASP A 112 4.31 -5.63 2.08
CA ASP A 112 4.84 -6.51 1.03
C ASP A 112 3.75 -7.40 0.41
N ALA A 113 2.89 -8.00 1.22
CA ALA A 113 1.76 -8.78 0.74
C ALA A 113 0.71 -7.91 0.00
N LEU A 114 0.49 -6.66 0.44
CA LEU A 114 -0.38 -5.72 -0.26
C LEU A 114 0.20 -5.32 -1.63
N LEU A 115 1.50 -5.03 -1.71
CA LEU A 115 2.18 -4.73 -2.97
C LEU A 115 2.20 -5.94 -3.91
N LEU A 116 2.34 -7.15 -3.35
CA LEU A 116 2.23 -8.39 -4.10
C LEU A 116 0.81 -8.57 -4.70
N SER A 117 -0.23 -8.27 -3.91
CA SER A 117 -1.61 -8.29 -4.40
C SER A 117 -1.83 -7.34 -5.57
N ILE A 118 -1.29 -6.11 -5.51
CA ILE A 118 -1.34 -5.16 -6.63
C ILE A 118 -0.68 -5.75 -7.87
N SER A 119 0.55 -6.24 -7.73
CA SER A 119 1.32 -6.79 -8.86
C SER A 119 0.62 -7.96 -9.53
N ARG A 120 0.09 -8.91 -8.74
CA ARG A 120 -0.65 -10.07 -9.26
C ARG A 120 -1.96 -9.68 -9.90
N SER A 121 -2.71 -8.77 -9.29
CA SER A 121 -3.98 -8.28 -9.83
C SER A 121 -3.84 -7.61 -11.19
N LEU A 122 -2.72 -6.92 -11.40
CA LEU A 122 -2.44 -6.20 -12.66
C LEU A 122 -1.63 -7.04 -13.66
N GLY A 123 -1.20 -8.24 -13.27
CA GLY A 123 -0.36 -9.09 -14.10
C GLY A 123 1.05 -8.55 -14.32
N TRP A 124 1.52 -7.70 -13.42
CA TRP A 124 2.88 -7.16 -13.48
C TRP A 124 3.91 -8.24 -13.11
N ALA A 125 4.99 -8.32 -13.88
CA ALA A 125 6.16 -9.07 -13.45
C ALA A 125 6.81 -8.34 -12.27
N TYR A 126 7.18 -9.06 -11.22
CA TYR A 126 7.75 -8.50 -10.01
C TYR A 126 8.97 -9.28 -9.54
N ASP A 127 9.88 -8.58 -8.88
CA ASP A 127 10.96 -9.16 -8.09
C ASP A 127 10.51 -9.25 -6.63
N GLU A 128 10.54 -10.45 -6.07
CA GLU A 128 10.05 -10.71 -4.71
C GLU A 128 10.88 -9.97 -3.65
N ALA A 129 12.20 -9.88 -3.87
CA ALA A 129 13.09 -9.14 -2.98
C ALA A 129 12.79 -7.64 -3.00
N LEU A 130 12.48 -7.09 -4.18
CA LEU A 130 12.06 -5.69 -4.33
C LEU A 130 10.76 -5.41 -3.56
N LEU A 131 9.74 -6.26 -3.72
CA LEU A 131 8.47 -6.08 -3.02
C LEU A 131 8.64 -6.19 -1.50
N THR A 132 9.42 -7.15 -1.03
CA THR A 132 9.72 -7.32 0.39
C THR A 132 10.41 -6.07 0.95
N GLN A 133 11.39 -5.52 0.25
CA GLN A 133 12.11 -4.33 0.70
C GLN A 133 11.23 -3.08 0.68
N LEU A 134 10.42 -2.88 -0.35
CA LEU A 134 9.46 -1.78 -0.40
C LEU A 134 8.40 -1.91 0.70
N GLY A 135 7.89 -3.10 0.93
CA GLY A 135 6.94 -3.39 2.01
C GLY A 135 7.53 -3.11 3.38
N TYR A 136 8.77 -3.55 3.62
CA TYR A 136 9.49 -3.24 4.86
C TYR A 136 9.63 -1.72 5.06
N ASN A 137 10.03 -0.99 4.03
CA ASN A 137 10.18 0.47 4.09
C ASN A 137 8.83 1.17 4.38
N MET A 138 7.72 0.67 3.85
CA MET A 138 6.38 1.17 4.19
C MET A 138 6.03 0.86 5.65
N THR A 139 6.34 -0.33 6.13
CA THR A 139 6.15 -0.69 7.55
C THR A 139 6.89 0.27 8.47
N VAL A 140 8.17 0.53 8.21
CA VAL A 140 9.00 1.48 8.97
C VAL A 140 8.39 2.88 8.95
N LEU A 141 7.92 3.34 7.77
CA LEU A 141 7.31 4.65 7.61
C LEU A 141 6.05 4.82 8.48
N TYR A 142 5.17 3.82 8.48
CA TYR A 142 3.90 3.88 9.21
C TYR A 142 4.02 3.47 10.69
N ALA A 143 5.02 2.69 11.06
CA ALA A 143 5.32 2.40 12.47
C ALA A 143 5.93 3.60 13.21
N GLY A 144 6.35 4.65 12.47
CA GLY A 144 7.04 5.81 13.07
C GLY A 144 8.45 5.49 13.55
N GLU A 145 9.00 4.35 13.17
CA GLU A 145 10.40 4.00 13.41
C GLU A 145 11.29 4.94 12.57
N GLY A 146 12.26 5.56 13.22
CA GLY A 146 13.07 6.61 12.59
C GLY A 146 13.92 6.12 11.40
N GLN A 147 14.53 7.05 10.68
CA GLN A 147 15.36 6.85 9.48
C GLN A 147 16.42 5.75 9.57
N ALA A 148 16.88 5.38 10.76
CA ALA A 148 17.92 4.38 10.95
C ALA A 148 17.52 2.96 10.53
N ALA A 149 16.21 2.66 10.46
CA ALA A 149 15.69 1.36 10.05
C ALA A 149 15.40 1.29 8.53
N PHE A 150 15.48 2.43 7.82
CA PHE A 150 15.12 2.49 6.40
C PHE A 150 16.26 1.99 5.51
N THR A 151 15.96 1.04 4.62
CA THR A 151 16.93 0.54 3.65
C THR A 151 16.77 1.26 2.31
N LEU A 152 17.81 1.96 1.88
CA LEU A 152 17.87 2.57 0.55
C LEU A 152 18.00 1.47 -0.50
N LEU A 153 17.04 1.40 -1.41
CA LEU A 153 17.17 0.65 -2.65
C LEU A 153 17.96 1.48 -3.66
N ASP A 154 18.87 0.86 -4.37
CA ASP A 154 19.53 1.54 -5.47
C ASP A 154 18.66 1.54 -6.75
N ASP A 155 19.03 2.38 -7.72
CA ASP A 155 18.32 2.44 -9.02
C ASP A 155 18.43 1.11 -9.80
N ALA A 156 19.42 0.25 -9.52
CA ALA A 156 19.60 -1.02 -10.17
C ALA A 156 18.61 -2.07 -9.67
N ASP A 157 18.31 -2.05 -8.37
CA ASP A 157 17.29 -2.94 -7.77
C ASP A 157 15.89 -2.61 -8.30
N ILE A 158 15.57 -1.32 -8.43
CA ILE A 158 14.27 -0.89 -8.96
C ILE A 158 14.13 -1.22 -10.45
N LYS A 159 15.22 -1.21 -11.22
CA LYS A 159 15.22 -1.61 -12.64
C LYS A 159 14.92 -3.08 -12.87
N LYS A 160 14.96 -3.92 -11.83
CA LYS A 160 14.52 -5.33 -11.90
C LYS A 160 12.99 -5.45 -11.98
N ALA A 161 12.25 -4.39 -11.61
CA ALA A 161 10.80 -4.34 -11.81
C ALA A 161 10.47 -4.32 -13.30
N SER A 162 9.29 -4.85 -13.66
CA SER A 162 8.84 -4.81 -15.05
C SER A 162 8.64 -3.37 -15.54
N PRO A 163 8.78 -3.12 -16.85
CA PRO A 163 8.54 -1.78 -17.40
C PRO A 163 7.16 -1.22 -17.02
N GLU A 164 6.12 -2.06 -16.94
CA GLU A 164 4.75 -1.66 -16.62
C GLU A 164 4.62 -1.18 -15.16
N SER A 165 5.27 -1.87 -14.23
CA SER A 165 5.25 -1.53 -12.79
C SER A 165 6.27 -0.47 -12.40
N HIS A 166 7.20 -0.16 -13.29
CA HIS A 166 8.39 0.65 -13.01
C HIS A 166 8.05 2.06 -12.51
N GLY A 167 7.05 2.69 -13.12
CA GLY A 167 6.61 4.04 -12.74
C GLY A 167 6.12 4.07 -11.29
N PHE A 168 5.24 3.16 -10.93
CA PHE A 168 4.67 3.06 -9.60
C PHE A 168 5.74 2.78 -8.53
N PHE A 169 6.53 1.71 -8.68
CA PHE A 169 7.53 1.33 -7.67
C PHE A 169 8.67 2.35 -7.54
N ARG A 170 9.13 2.94 -8.64
CA ARG A 170 10.16 4.00 -8.59
C ARG A 170 9.66 5.24 -7.88
N LEU A 171 8.42 5.67 -8.16
CA LEU A 171 7.86 6.84 -7.52
C LEU A 171 7.56 6.56 -6.05
N LEU A 172 7.06 5.36 -5.72
CA LEU A 172 6.84 4.93 -4.34
C LEU A 172 8.14 4.97 -3.54
N HIS A 173 9.21 4.35 -4.05
CA HIS A 173 10.53 4.39 -3.42
C HIS A 173 11.05 5.82 -3.24
N TYR A 174 10.95 6.64 -4.28
CA TYR A 174 11.40 8.04 -4.23
C TYR A 174 10.65 8.85 -3.16
N LEU A 175 9.33 8.70 -3.07
CA LEU A 175 8.51 9.41 -2.09
C LEU A 175 8.80 8.94 -0.67
N MET A 176 8.96 7.64 -0.43
CA MET A 176 9.35 7.11 0.87
C MET A 176 10.71 7.66 1.32
N THR A 177 11.71 7.63 0.45
CA THR A 177 13.04 8.18 0.73
C THR A 177 12.96 9.67 1.10
N ARG A 178 12.09 10.42 0.46
CA ARG A 178 11.93 11.86 0.71
C ARG A 178 11.14 12.17 1.97
N GLN A 179 10.07 11.46 2.26
CA GLN A 179 9.32 11.65 3.52
C GLN A 179 10.20 11.43 4.74
N LEU A 180 11.15 10.51 4.66
CA LEU A 180 12.11 10.25 5.73
C LEU A 180 13.24 11.28 5.82
N THR A 181 13.53 12.00 4.72
CA THR A 181 14.65 12.97 4.70
C THR A 181 14.24 14.42 4.88
N THR A 182 12.95 14.77 4.68
CA THR A 182 12.47 16.14 4.75
C THR A 182 11.06 16.24 5.33
N SER A 183 10.90 16.93 6.45
CA SER A 183 9.60 17.19 7.08
C SER A 183 8.88 18.42 6.51
N THR A 184 9.00 18.77 5.23
CA THR A 184 8.50 20.05 4.71
C THR A 184 7.65 19.95 3.45
N ASP A 185 6.62 20.78 3.43
CA ASP A 185 5.64 21.11 2.38
C ASP A 185 6.25 21.35 0.99
N GLY A 186 6.40 20.31 0.18
CA GLY A 186 7.00 20.49 -1.15
C GLY A 186 6.57 19.47 -2.21
N ASP A 187 5.44 18.80 -2.02
CA ASP A 187 5.00 17.66 -2.83
C ASP A 187 4.96 17.92 -4.35
N HIS A 188 4.60 19.13 -4.80
CA HIS A 188 4.57 19.46 -6.23
C HIS A 188 5.96 19.49 -6.88
N TRP A 189 6.97 19.97 -6.16
CA TRP A 189 8.36 19.98 -6.62
C TRP A 189 8.95 18.57 -6.71
N LEU A 190 8.51 17.64 -5.88
CA LEU A 190 8.97 16.26 -5.87
C LEU A 190 8.59 15.53 -7.16
N VAL A 191 7.32 15.65 -7.58
CA VAL A 191 6.84 15.04 -8.81
C VAL A 191 7.52 15.68 -10.04
N MET A 192 7.66 16.99 -10.09
CA MET A 192 8.33 17.70 -11.18
C MET A 192 9.82 17.33 -11.28
N ARG A 193 10.51 17.19 -10.16
CA ARG A 193 11.91 16.78 -10.11
C ARG A 193 12.11 15.33 -10.54
N TYR A 194 11.18 14.45 -10.18
CA TYR A 194 11.16 13.06 -10.62
C TYR A 194 10.91 12.97 -12.13
N LEU A 195 9.91 13.68 -12.64
CA LEU A 195 9.63 13.76 -14.08
C LEU A 195 10.84 14.26 -14.87
N TRP A 196 11.52 15.28 -14.37
CA TRP A 196 12.71 15.84 -15.02
C TRP A 196 13.89 14.86 -15.05
N ARG A 197 13.99 13.97 -14.04
CA ARG A 197 15.04 12.94 -13.96
C ARG A 197 14.76 11.72 -14.85
N ILE A 198 13.47 11.41 -15.12
CA ILE A 198 13.08 10.32 -16.03
C ILE A 198 13.17 10.73 -17.50
N LEU A 199 12.89 12.00 -17.78
CA LEU A 199 12.89 12.55 -19.16
C LEU A 199 14.31 12.90 -19.67
N ARG A 200 15.33 12.74 -18.84
CA ARG A 200 16.75 12.80 -19.21
C ARG A 200 17.37 11.41 -19.26
#